data_ce37074b30d08aa0c47c26d21b7001f6
#
_entry.id   ce37074b30d08aa0c47c26d21b7001f6
#
_cell.length_a   1.000
_cell.length_b   1.000
_cell.length_c   1.000
_cell.angle_alpha   90.00
_cell.angle_beta   90.00
_cell.angle_gamma   90.00
#
_symmetry.space_group_name_H-M   'P 1'
#
loop_
_entity.id
_entity.type
_entity.pdbx_description
1 polymer ?
#
loop_
_entity_poly.entity_id
_entity_poly.type
_entity_poly.pdbx_seq_one_letter_code
_entity_poly.pdbx_strand_id
1 'polypeptide(L)'
;MDIWQLGLLISKFGVYLGVSALLGGGWILCITNTDTDTKFTLPASLQTTVTRHMRLFAVIGIIFSAFDFLFQVGQLAQSGYAGMFDPVMREMVAHSTLGDVAKSRLVLFASALLYLTYLGHSIRKNAFISNHSLGIFIVIALAGFGYTFTLTGHTQQLQPSLKFILAAHAVIALAWVGSLWPLSRTCVALSNPNLHLVMTKFGKSAVYPIGGLIIAGLLLAWQLVRSVSSLLDTNYGFVLLVKLLFVGAIFLIALLHKLRLAPQLLTGITSPRTLQKSIQIELCIGISILMVTVVLSTAVGPNY
;
A
#
# COMPACT_ATOMS: atom_id res chain seq x y z
N MET A 1 -0.53 -26.19 3.20
CA MET A 1 -1.36 -25.14 2.60
C MET A 1 -2.23 -25.79 1.53
N ASP A 2 -3.52 -25.64 1.65
CA ASP A 2 -4.44 -26.06 0.60
C ASP A 2 -4.50 -25.01 -0.54
N ILE A 3 -5.16 -25.36 -1.64
CA ILE A 3 -5.23 -24.50 -2.83
C ILE A 3 -6.03 -23.21 -2.57
N TRP A 4 -6.99 -23.24 -1.64
CA TRP A 4 -7.81 -22.11 -1.26
C TRP A 4 -6.99 -21.09 -0.48
N GLN A 5 -6.19 -21.54 0.49
CA GLN A 5 -5.27 -20.69 1.24
C GLN A 5 -4.25 -20.01 0.32
N LEU A 6 -3.71 -20.74 -0.66
CA LEU A 6 -2.80 -20.17 -1.65
C LEU A 6 -3.50 -19.11 -2.51
N GLY A 7 -4.72 -19.39 -2.97
CA GLY A 7 -5.53 -18.44 -3.72
C GLY A 7 -5.83 -17.17 -2.95
N LEU A 8 -6.20 -17.30 -1.66
CA LEU A 8 -6.44 -16.17 -0.76
C LEU A 8 -5.16 -15.35 -0.49
N LEU A 9 -4.00 -15.99 -0.37
CA LEU A 9 -2.72 -15.29 -0.24
C LEU A 9 -2.40 -14.44 -1.48
N ILE A 10 -2.53 -15.05 -2.67
CA ILE A 10 -2.23 -14.37 -3.93
C ILE A 10 -3.21 -13.23 -4.18
N SER A 11 -4.51 -13.44 -3.97
CA SER A 11 -5.52 -12.40 -4.18
C SER A 11 -5.36 -11.24 -3.21
N LYS A 12 -5.14 -11.52 -1.93
CA LYS A 12 -4.90 -10.49 -0.92
C LYS A 12 -3.64 -9.67 -1.22
N PHE A 13 -2.57 -10.34 -1.66
CA PHE A 13 -1.36 -9.64 -2.07
C PHE A 13 -1.60 -8.72 -3.28
N GLY A 14 -2.36 -9.18 -4.28
CA GLY A 14 -2.74 -8.35 -5.43
C GLY A 14 -3.58 -7.13 -5.04
N VAL A 15 -4.51 -7.28 -4.09
CA VAL A 15 -5.27 -6.16 -3.50
C VAL A 15 -4.32 -5.17 -2.81
N TYR A 16 -3.36 -5.64 -2.02
CA TYR A 16 -2.38 -4.77 -1.35
C TYR A 16 -1.54 -3.98 -2.35
N LEU A 17 -1.09 -4.61 -3.44
CA LEU A 17 -0.37 -3.90 -4.51
C LEU A 17 -1.26 -2.84 -5.18
N GLY A 18 -2.54 -3.16 -5.42
CA GLY A 18 -3.51 -2.20 -5.96
C GLY A 18 -3.67 -0.97 -5.07
N VAL A 19 -3.95 -1.18 -3.78
CA VAL A 19 -4.09 -0.09 -2.79
C VAL A 19 -2.80 0.71 -2.67
N SER A 20 -1.67 0.02 -2.58
CA SER A 20 -0.33 0.63 -2.47
C SER A 20 -0.07 1.60 -3.63
N ALA A 21 -0.27 1.16 -4.88
CA ALA A 21 -0.05 2.00 -6.06
C ALA A 21 -0.98 3.22 -6.10
N LEU A 22 -2.25 3.07 -5.70
CA LEU A 22 -3.21 4.19 -5.64
C LEU A 22 -2.81 5.23 -4.60
N LEU A 23 -2.54 4.79 -3.37
CA LEU A 23 -2.21 5.69 -2.27
C LEU A 23 -0.84 6.34 -2.47
N GLY A 24 0.18 5.56 -2.82
CA GLY A 24 1.53 6.08 -3.01
C GLY A 24 1.68 6.95 -4.25
N GLY A 25 1.08 6.56 -5.38
CA GLY A 25 1.05 7.38 -6.58
C GLY A 25 0.29 8.70 -6.37
N GLY A 26 -0.86 8.63 -5.71
CA GLY A 26 -1.64 9.80 -5.31
C GLY A 26 -0.85 10.74 -4.40
N TRP A 27 -0.16 10.18 -3.39
CA TRP A 27 0.69 10.98 -2.48
C TRP A 27 1.75 11.77 -3.24
N ILE A 28 2.52 11.11 -4.15
CA ILE A 28 3.54 11.79 -4.95
C ILE A 28 2.94 12.89 -5.83
N LEU A 29 1.83 12.62 -6.52
CA LEU A 29 1.16 13.64 -7.34
C LEU A 29 0.68 14.82 -6.48
N CYS A 30 0.17 14.56 -5.27
CA CYS A 30 -0.32 15.62 -4.37
C CYS A 30 0.82 16.54 -3.90
N ILE A 31 1.89 15.98 -3.33
CA ILE A 31 3.00 16.78 -2.78
C ILE A 31 3.76 17.58 -3.84
N THR A 32 3.72 17.14 -5.09
CA THR A 32 4.38 17.82 -6.20
C THR A 32 3.52 18.88 -6.89
N ASN A 33 2.20 18.84 -6.69
CA ASN A 33 1.28 19.85 -7.24
C ASN A 33 0.90 20.96 -6.24
N THR A 34 1.15 20.77 -4.93
CA THR A 34 0.58 21.62 -3.85
C THR A 34 1.39 22.88 -3.55
N ASP A 35 2.56 23.07 -4.14
CA ASP A 35 3.45 24.15 -3.75
C ASP A 35 3.33 25.38 -4.66
N THR A 36 2.73 26.44 -4.10
CA THR A 36 2.63 27.75 -4.74
C THR A 36 3.95 28.52 -4.73
N ASP A 37 4.85 28.24 -3.76
CA ASP A 37 6.07 29.01 -3.58
C ASP A 37 7.18 28.62 -4.57
N THR A 38 7.30 27.33 -4.90
CA THR A 38 8.37 26.83 -5.78
C THR A 38 7.99 26.80 -7.26
N LYS A 39 6.71 27.04 -7.63
CA LYS A 39 6.16 26.91 -9.00
C LYS A 39 6.57 25.61 -9.73
N PHE A 40 7.08 24.62 -8.98
CA PHE A 40 7.52 23.35 -9.55
C PHE A 40 6.35 22.36 -9.58
N THR A 41 6.06 21.87 -10.79
CA THR A 41 5.15 20.73 -11.02
C THR A 41 5.90 19.63 -11.74
N LEU A 42 5.49 18.36 -11.52
CA LEU A 42 6.07 17.26 -12.28
C LEU A 42 5.81 17.45 -13.78
N PRO A 43 6.77 17.10 -14.65
CA PRO A 43 6.55 17.07 -16.09
C PRO A 43 5.32 16.22 -16.45
N ALA A 44 4.53 16.65 -17.43
CA ALA A 44 3.31 15.97 -17.86
C ALA A 44 3.55 14.49 -18.26
N SER A 45 4.71 14.19 -18.84
CA SER A 45 5.13 12.83 -19.17
C SER A 45 5.24 11.94 -17.93
N LEU A 46 5.78 12.46 -16.83
CA LEU A 46 5.92 11.73 -15.58
C LEU A 46 4.59 11.60 -14.86
N GLN A 47 3.76 12.67 -14.82
CA GLN A 47 2.39 12.60 -14.31
C GLN A 47 1.56 11.53 -15.03
N THR A 48 1.67 11.47 -16.38
CA THR A 48 1.01 10.44 -17.20
C THR A 48 1.51 9.04 -16.86
N THR A 49 2.82 8.89 -16.65
CA THR A 49 3.45 7.61 -16.29
C THR A 49 2.93 7.11 -14.94
N VAL A 50 2.89 7.98 -13.92
CA VAL A 50 2.38 7.64 -12.58
C VAL A 50 0.88 7.33 -12.64
N THR A 51 0.09 8.14 -13.34
CA THR A 51 -1.36 7.90 -13.49
C THR A 51 -1.65 6.59 -14.23
N ARG A 52 -0.85 6.24 -15.26
CA ARG A 52 -0.96 4.96 -15.98
C ARG A 52 -0.65 3.78 -15.06
N HIS A 53 0.38 3.89 -14.24
CA HIS A 53 0.72 2.87 -13.24
C HIS A 53 -0.44 2.68 -12.24
N MET A 54 -0.97 3.76 -11.67
CA MET A 54 -2.12 3.71 -10.76
C MET A 54 -3.33 3.04 -11.41
N ARG A 55 -3.65 3.36 -12.70
CA ARG A 55 -4.75 2.71 -13.44
C ARG A 55 -4.54 1.21 -13.62
N LEU A 56 -3.33 0.80 -14.00
CA LEU A 56 -2.99 -0.63 -14.13
C LEU A 56 -3.25 -1.37 -12.82
N PHE A 57 -2.77 -0.80 -11.72
CA PHE A 57 -2.91 -1.42 -10.40
C PHE A 57 -4.34 -1.30 -9.83
N ALA A 58 -5.14 -0.33 -10.25
CA ALA A 58 -6.58 -0.30 -9.97
C ALA A 58 -7.30 -1.49 -10.64
N VAL A 59 -6.98 -1.78 -11.91
CA VAL A 59 -7.52 -2.97 -12.61
C VAL A 59 -7.07 -4.27 -11.93
N ILE A 60 -5.79 -4.38 -11.56
CA ILE A 60 -5.26 -5.51 -10.77
C ILE A 60 -6.05 -5.63 -9.47
N GLY A 61 -6.28 -4.53 -8.75
CA GLY A 61 -7.06 -4.52 -7.51
C GLY A 61 -8.50 -5.00 -7.70
N ILE A 62 -9.17 -4.63 -8.80
CA ILE A 62 -10.52 -5.14 -9.14
C ILE A 62 -10.47 -6.66 -9.33
N ILE A 63 -9.56 -7.15 -10.16
CA ILE A 63 -9.42 -8.57 -10.50
C ILE A 63 -9.16 -9.37 -9.22
N PHE A 64 -8.19 -8.96 -8.41
CA PHE A 64 -7.83 -9.70 -7.19
C PHE A 64 -8.87 -9.56 -6.07
N SER A 65 -9.65 -8.47 -6.01
CA SER A 65 -10.79 -8.38 -5.10
C SER A 65 -11.91 -9.34 -5.48
N ALA A 66 -12.17 -9.55 -6.78
CA ALA A 66 -13.12 -10.55 -7.25
C ALA A 66 -12.62 -11.97 -6.98
N PHE A 67 -11.34 -12.28 -7.22
CA PHE A 67 -10.77 -13.58 -6.88
C PHE A 67 -10.76 -13.85 -5.38
N ASP A 68 -10.44 -12.85 -4.55
CA ASP A 68 -10.49 -12.98 -3.08
C ASP A 68 -11.89 -13.43 -2.62
N PHE A 69 -12.95 -12.83 -3.18
CA PHE A 69 -14.32 -13.24 -2.91
C PHE A 69 -14.60 -14.69 -3.37
N LEU A 70 -14.23 -15.05 -4.61
CA LEU A 70 -14.45 -16.40 -5.14
C LEU A 70 -13.68 -17.46 -4.37
N PHE A 71 -12.44 -17.21 -3.97
CA PHE A 71 -11.66 -18.15 -3.17
C PHE A 71 -12.25 -18.34 -1.76
N GLN A 72 -12.84 -17.30 -1.17
CA GLN A 72 -13.56 -17.42 0.10
C GLN A 72 -14.81 -18.28 -0.04
N VAL A 73 -15.58 -18.09 -1.12
CA VAL A 73 -16.74 -18.97 -1.43
C VAL A 73 -16.29 -20.42 -1.59
N GLY A 74 -15.25 -20.67 -2.39
CA GLY A 74 -14.72 -22.02 -2.62
C GLY A 74 -14.19 -22.69 -1.36
N GLN A 75 -13.52 -21.92 -0.49
CA GLN A 75 -13.03 -22.42 0.80
C GLN A 75 -14.16 -22.86 1.73
N LEU A 76 -15.29 -22.15 1.73
CA LEU A 76 -16.45 -22.50 2.56
C LEU A 76 -17.27 -23.63 1.97
N ALA A 77 -17.39 -23.70 0.65
CA ALA A 77 -18.16 -24.74 -0.04
C ALA A 77 -17.52 -26.12 0.05
N GLN A 78 -16.20 -26.23 0.17
CA GLN A 78 -15.42 -27.48 0.27
C GLN A 78 -15.76 -28.54 -0.77
N SER A 79 -16.33 -28.15 -1.91
CA SER A 79 -16.81 -29.02 -3.00
C SER A 79 -15.91 -28.95 -4.25
N GLY A 80 -14.58 -28.83 -4.05
CA GLY A 80 -13.61 -28.67 -5.14
C GLY A 80 -13.75 -27.34 -5.87
N TYR A 81 -13.16 -27.22 -7.06
CA TYR A 81 -13.13 -25.94 -7.80
C TYR A 81 -14.52 -25.41 -8.17
N ALA A 82 -15.51 -26.28 -8.38
CA ALA A 82 -16.89 -25.90 -8.67
C ALA A 82 -17.53 -25.13 -7.50
N GLY A 83 -17.05 -25.35 -6.27
CA GLY A 83 -17.54 -24.68 -5.07
C GLY A 83 -17.46 -23.16 -5.12
N MET A 84 -16.50 -22.58 -5.87
CA MET A 84 -16.44 -21.13 -6.09
C MET A 84 -17.71 -20.55 -6.72
N PHE A 85 -18.45 -21.37 -7.46
CA PHE A 85 -19.65 -20.98 -8.19
C PHE A 85 -20.94 -21.50 -7.56
N ASP A 86 -20.84 -22.14 -6.39
CA ASP A 86 -22.02 -22.60 -5.64
C ASP A 86 -22.95 -21.42 -5.33
N PRO A 87 -24.22 -21.44 -5.80
CA PRO A 87 -25.10 -20.28 -5.66
C PRO A 87 -25.48 -20.00 -4.20
N VAL A 88 -25.64 -21.02 -3.37
CA VAL A 88 -26.03 -20.87 -1.97
C VAL A 88 -24.86 -20.27 -1.16
N MET A 89 -23.65 -20.81 -1.34
CA MET A 89 -22.48 -20.31 -0.66
C MET A 89 -22.13 -18.88 -1.12
N ARG A 90 -22.28 -18.59 -2.41
CA ARG A 90 -22.07 -17.25 -2.96
C ARG A 90 -23.03 -16.23 -2.34
N GLU A 91 -24.31 -16.57 -2.23
CA GLU A 91 -25.31 -15.70 -1.61
C GLU A 91 -25.01 -15.49 -0.13
N MET A 92 -24.69 -16.56 0.60
CA MET A 92 -24.32 -16.48 2.02
C MET A 92 -23.09 -15.59 2.24
N VAL A 93 -22.01 -15.77 1.48
CA VAL A 93 -20.81 -14.94 1.59
C VAL A 93 -21.08 -13.49 1.16
N ALA A 94 -21.88 -13.28 0.11
CA ALA A 94 -22.24 -11.94 -0.37
C ALA A 94 -23.00 -11.10 0.66
N HIS A 95 -23.75 -11.73 1.56
CA HIS A 95 -24.47 -11.09 2.68
C HIS A 95 -23.68 -11.08 3.99
N SER A 96 -22.45 -11.54 3.99
CA SER A 96 -21.54 -11.49 5.14
C SER A 96 -20.61 -10.29 5.11
N THR A 97 -19.88 -10.06 6.22
CA THR A 97 -18.82 -9.05 6.29
C THR A 97 -17.77 -9.22 5.18
N LEU A 98 -17.48 -10.46 4.77
CA LEU A 98 -16.54 -10.75 3.69
C LEU A 98 -17.04 -10.22 2.35
N GLY A 99 -18.34 -10.37 2.08
CA GLY A 99 -19.01 -9.82 0.92
C GLY A 99 -19.02 -8.29 0.92
N ASP A 100 -19.25 -7.68 2.07
CA ASP A 100 -19.23 -6.22 2.21
C ASP A 100 -17.84 -5.64 1.94
N VAL A 101 -16.79 -6.32 2.40
CA VAL A 101 -15.40 -5.96 2.08
C VAL A 101 -15.14 -6.06 0.58
N ALA A 102 -15.54 -7.17 -0.05
CA ALA A 102 -15.35 -7.37 -1.49
C ALA A 102 -16.07 -6.31 -2.32
N LYS A 103 -17.35 -6.05 -2.05
CA LYS A 103 -18.16 -4.99 -2.68
C LYS A 103 -17.50 -3.61 -2.51
N SER A 104 -17.11 -3.27 -1.27
CA SER A 104 -16.47 -1.98 -0.98
C SER A 104 -15.17 -1.81 -1.75
N ARG A 105 -14.31 -2.82 -1.80
CA ARG A 105 -13.05 -2.79 -2.56
C ARG A 105 -13.31 -2.65 -4.06
N LEU A 106 -14.26 -3.39 -4.62
CA LEU A 106 -14.63 -3.28 -6.03
C LEU A 106 -15.11 -1.86 -6.38
N VAL A 107 -15.99 -1.27 -5.56
CA VAL A 107 -16.47 0.10 -5.74
C VAL A 107 -15.33 1.11 -5.64
N LEU A 108 -14.45 0.97 -4.64
CA LEU A 108 -13.30 1.87 -4.45
C LEU A 108 -12.31 1.80 -5.62
N PHE A 109 -11.95 0.61 -6.09
CA PHE A 109 -11.07 0.47 -7.24
C PHE A 109 -11.71 0.94 -8.54
N ALA A 110 -13.01 0.67 -8.76
CA ALA A 110 -13.72 1.13 -9.93
C ALA A 110 -13.83 2.66 -9.96
N SER A 111 -14.19 3.29 -8.85
CA SER A 111 -14.26 4.76 -8.73
C SER A 111 -12.88 5.39 -8.91
N ALA A 112 -11.82 4.78 -8.35
CA ALA A 112 -10.44 5.21 -8.57
C ALA A 112 -10.05 5.11 -10.05
N LEU A 113 -10.40 4.02 -10.74
CA LEU A 113 -10.12 3.84 -12.16
C LEU A 113 -10.82 4.90 -13.02
N LEU A 114 -12.08 5.21 -12.73
CA LEU A 114 -12.84 6.27 -13.40
C LEU A 114 -12.17 7.65 -13.19
N TYR A 115 -11.86 7.99 -11.93
CA TYR A 115 -11.17 9.26 -11.62
C TYR A 115 -9.81 9.36 -12.32
N LEU A 116 -8.99 8.30 -12.29
CA LEU A 116 -7.67 8.27 -12.91
C LEU A 116 -7.74 8.31 -14.45
N THR A 117 -8.83 7.83 -15.03
CA THR A 117 -9.08 7.95 -16.48
C THR A 117 -9.38 9.39 -16.86
N TYR A 118 -10.22 10.05 -16.06
CA TYR A 118 -10.50 11.48 -16.19
C TYR A 118 -9.20 12.30 -15.99
N LEU A 119 -8.44 12.04 -14.93
CA LEU A 119 -7.18 12.72 -14.64
C LEU A 119 -6.17 12.57 -15.80
N GLY A 120 -6.00 11.36 -16.32
CA GLY A 120 -5.11 11.12 -17.45
C GLY A 120 -5.56 11.81 -18.75
N HIS A 121 -6.85 12.03 -18.95
CA HIS A 121 -7.37 12.83 -20.06
C HIS A 121 -7.07 14.32 -19.85
N SER A 122 -7.25 14.84 -18.65
CA SER A 122 -6.95 16.23 -18.28
C SER A 122 -5.47 16.55 -18.46
N ILE A 123 -4.56 15.66 -18.00
CA ILE A 123 -3.11 15.82 -18.19
C ILE A 123 -2.76 15.93 -19.67
N ARG A 124 -3.33 15.08 -20.52
CA ARG A 124 -3.07 15.10 -21.98
C ARG A 124 -3.55 16.38 -22.66
N LYS A 125 -4.58 16.99 -22.13
CA LYS A 125 -5.10 18.28 -22.62
C LYS A 125 -4.39 19.49 -22.02
N ASN A 126 -3.30 19.29 -21.24
CA ASN A 126 -2.64 20.34 -20.46
C ASN A 126 -3.60 21.13 -19.57
N ALA A 127 -4.72 20.51 -19.16
CA ALA A 127 -5.66 21.11 -18.24
C ALA A 127 -5.07 21.13 -16.83
N PHE A 128 -5.39 22.18 -16.08
CA PHE A 128 -4.93 22.31 -14.70
C PHE A 128 -5.51 21.17 -13.82
N ILE A 129 -4.64 20.44 -13.14
CA ILE A 129 -5.05 19.46 -12.16
C ILE A 129 -5.38 20.21 -10.86
N SER A 130 -6.65 20.19 -10.48
CA SER A 130 -7.07 20.78 -9.22
C SER A 130 -6.48 19.98 -8.03
N ASN A 131 -5.70 20.66 -7.19
CA ASN A 131 -5.15 20.08 -5.96
C ASN A 131 -6.25 19.58 -5.02
N HIS A 132 -7.41 20.27 -5.00
CA HIS A 132 -8.58 19.84 -4.23
C HIS A 132 -9.12 18.49 -4.69
N SER A 133 -9.29 18.27 -5.99
CA SER A 133 -9.81 16.99 -6.51
C SER A 133 -8.87 15.83 -6.20
N LEU A 134 -7.56 16.05 -6.31
CA LEU A 134 -6.55 15.05 -5.98
C LEU A 134 -6.50 14.78 -4.46
N GLY A 135 -6.59 15.81 -3.63
CA GLY A 135 -6.67 15.69 -2.18
C GLY A 135 -7.92 14.92 -1.74
N ILE A 136 -9.09 15.24 -2.28
CA ILE A 136 -10.34 14.52 -2.01
C ILE A 136 -10.21 13.04 -2.41
N PHE A 137 -9.65 12.75 -3.59
CA PHE A 137 -9.41 11.38 -4.05
C PHE A 137 -8.55 10.59 -3.03
N ILE A 138 -7.45 11.18 -2.55
CA ILE A 138 -6.56 10.53 -1.58
C ILE A 138 -7.29 10.29 -0.26
N VAL A 139 -8.03 11.27 0.26
CA VAL A 139 -8.77 11.14 1.52
C VAL A 139 -9.83 10.03 1.40
N ILE A 140 -10.59 9.99 0.30
CA ILE A 140 -11.58 8.93 0.06
C ILE A 140 -10.90 7.56 -0.03
N ALA A 141 -9.77 7.47 -0.75
CA ALA A 141 -9.03 6.22 -0.87
C ALA A 141 -8.47 5.75 0.49
N LEU A 142 -7.85 6.64 1.26
CA LEU A 142 -7.34 6.33 2.60
C LEU A 142 -8.46 5.86 3.54
N ALA A 143 -9.55 6.61 3.61
CA ALA A 143 -10.69 6.30 4.49
C ALA A 143 -11.40 5.01 4.04
N GLY A 144 -11.68 4.87 2.74
CA GLY A 144 -12.40 3.73 2.19
C GLY A 144 -11.62 2.43 2.32
N PHE A 145 -10.36 2.40 1.86
CA PHE A 145 -9.53 1.20 2.03
C PHE A 145 -9.21 0.94 3.49
N GLY A 146 -8.96 1.99 4.32
CA GLY A 146 -8.79 1.86 5.75
C GLY A 146 -10.00 1.18 6.40
N TYR A 147 -11.21 1.58 6.05
CA TYR A 147 -12.43 0.95 6.52
C TYR A 147 -12.46 -0.55 6.17
N THR A 148 -12.10 -0.94 4.93
CA THR A 148 -12.08 -2.37 4.57
C THR A 148 -11.10 -3.18 5.41
N PHE A 149 -10.00 -2.57 5.90
CA PHE A 149 -9.05 -3.26 6.78
C PHE A 149 -9.56 -3.43 8.22
N THR A 150 -10.52 -2.63 8.68
CA THR A 150 -11.16 -2.86 10.00
C THR A 150 -12.10 -4.05 10.00
N LEU A 151 -12.55 -4.49 8.82
CA LEU A 151 -13.53 -5.56 8.66
C LEU A 151 -12.92 -6.93 8.37
N THR A 152 -11.60 -7.02 8.09
CA THR A 152 -10.96 -8.25 7.59
C THR A 152 -10.03 -8.90 8.59
N GLY A 153 -9.97 -10.24 8.56
CA GLY A 153 -9.01 -11.06 9.29
C GLY A 153 -9.30 -11.17 10.79
N HIS A 154 -8.27 -11.48 11.57
CA HIS A 154 -8.36 -11.62 13.02
C HIS A 154 -8.74 -10.32 13.75
N THR A 155 -8.87 -9.20 13.02
CA THR A 155 -9.29 -7.91 13.56
C THR A 155 -10.69 -7.94 14.16
N GLN A 156 -11.55 -8.86 13.72
CA GLN A 156 -12.92 -8.95 14.26
C GLN A 156 -12.96 -9.23 15.78
N GLN A 157 -11.91 -9.85 16.31
CA GLN A 157 -11.77 -10.16 17.74
C GLN A 157 -11.08 -9.04 18.54
N LEU A 158 -10.47 -8.05 17.85
CA LEU A 158 -9.80 -6.92 18.50
C LEU A 158 -10.82 -5.90 19.01
N GLN A 159 -10.42 -5.16 20.06
CA GLN A 159 -11.16 -3.99 20.51
C GLN A 159 -11.28 -2.96 19.37
N PRO A 160 -12.37 -2.17 19.31
CA PRO A 160 -12.60 -1.20 18.24
C PRO A 160 -11.43 -0.24 17.99
N SER A 161 -10.79 0.26 19.05
CA SER A 161 -9.62 1.15 18.96
C SER A 161 -8.44 0.50 18.24
N LEU A 162 -8.17 -0.78 18.52
CA LEU A 162 -7.09 -1.53 17.86
C LEU A 162 -7.36 -1.82 16.39
N LYS A 163 -8.63 -1.98 15.99
CA LYS A 163 -9.03 -2.11 14.58
C LYS A 163 -8.65 -0.88 13.78
N PHE A 164 -8.92 0.32 14.34
CA PHE A 164 -8.55 1.58 13.68
C PHE A 164 -7.04 1.79 13.64
N ILE A 165 -6.30 1.45 14.69
CA ILE A 165 -4.84 1.50 14.73
C ILE A 165 -4.24 0.59 13.66
N LEU A 166 -4.75 -0.64 13.53
CA LEU A 166 -4.31 -1.57 12.51
C LEU A 166 -4.61 -1.08 11.08
N ALA A 167 -5.81 -0.55 10.86
CA ALA A 167 -6.21 0.01 9.57
C ALA A 167 -5.32 1.20 9.19
N ALA A 168 -5.08 2.13 10.12
CA ALA A 168 -4.19 3.26 9.91
C ALA A 168 -2.75 2.80 9.61
N HIS A 169 -2.23 1.84 10.41
CA HIS A 169 -0.92 1.23 10.16
C HIS A 169 -0.83 0.62 8.76
N ALA A 170 -1.84 -0.12 8.34
CA ALA A 170 -1.86 -0.77 7.03
C ALA A 170 -1.87 0.25 5.88
N VAL A 171 -2.77 1.25 5.90
CA VAL A 171 -2.88 2.22 4.80
C VAL A 171 -1.65 3.12 4.71
N ILE A 172 -1.03 3.51 5.83
CA ILE A 172 0.20 4.29 5.83
C ILE A 172 1.37 3.47 5.26
N ALA A 173 1.51 2.20 5.67
CA ALA A 173 2.54 1.31 5.13
C ALA A 173 2.38 1.10 3.62
N LEU A 174 1.13 0.86 3.15
CA LEU A 174 0.81 0.71 1.73
C LEU A 174 1.09 1.99 0.94
N ALA A 175 0.74 3.17 1.48
CA ALA A 175 1.03 4.45 0.86
C ALA A 175 2.54 4.68 0.73
N TRP A 176 3.32 4.35 1.76
CA TRP A 176 4.77 4.49 1.71
C TRP A 176 5.39 3.57 0.67
N VAL A 177 5.14 2.26 0.73
CA VAL A 177 5.66 1.29 -0.25
C VAL A 177 5.26 1.68 -1.67
N GLY A 178 4.01 2.08 -1.88
CA GLY A 178 3.50 2.49 -3.19
C GLY A 178 4.11 3.78 -3.73
N SER A 179 4.63 4.66 -2.87
CA SER A 179 5.31 5.89 -3.28
C SER A 179 6.71 5.64 -3.87
N LEU A 180 7.35 4.52 -3.53
CA LEU A 180 8.73 4.24 -3.93
C LEU A 180 8.87 4.04 -5.44
N TRP A 181 7.90 3.42 -6.11
CA TRP A 181 7.96 3.27 -7.56
C TRP A 181 7.89 4.63 -8.30
N PRO A 182 6.93 5.53 -8.03
CA PRO A 182 6.93 6.86 -8.61
C PRO A 182 8.22 7.63 -8.30
N LEU A 183 8.73 7.57 -7.06
CA LEU A 183 9.98 8.21 -6.67
C LEU A 183 11.16 7.68 -7.48
N SER A 184 11.26 6.38 -7.71
CA SER A 184 12.32 5.81 -8.57
C SER A 184 12.26 6.34 -10.00
N ARG A 185 11.06 6.64 -10.51
CA ARG A 185 10.85 7.23 -11.85
C ARG A 185 11.28 8.69 -11.91
N THR A 186 11.14 9.46 -10.82
CA THR A 186 11.64 10.84 -10.78
C THR A 186 13.16 10.92 -10.93
N CYS A 187 13.91 9.93 -10.45
CA CYS A 187 15.37 9.87 -10.59
C CYS A 187 15.84 9.85 -12.04
N VAL A 188 15.04 9.30 -12.95
CA VAL A 188 15.39 9.21 -14.39
C VAL A 188 14.93 10.45 -15.16
N ALA A 189 13.86 11.09 -14.71
CA ALA A 189 13.14 12.10 -15.48
C ALA A 189 13.48 13.54 -15.09
N LEU A 190 14.09 13.77 -13.91
CA LEU A 190 14.32 15.10 -13.37
C LEU A 190 15.82 15.46 -13.31
N SER A 191 16.11 16.77 -13.44
CA SER A 191 17.44 17.32 -13.12
C SER A 191 17.72 17.22 -11.63
N ASN A 192 19.00 17.26 -11.22
CA ASN A 192 19.41 17.14 -9.82
C ASN A 192 18.70 18.12 -8.87
N PRO A 193 18.55 19.43 -9.20
CA PRO A 193 17.84 20.35 -8.33
C PRO A 193 16.36 20.00 -8.14
N ASN A 194 15.67 19.63 -9.23
CA ASN A 194 14.26 19.25 -9.19
C ASN A 194 14.07 17.91 -8.45
N LEU A 195 14.97 16.95 -8.66
CA LEU A 195 14.96 15.67 -7.95
C LEU A 195 15.16 15.89 -6.45
N HIS A 196 16.15 16.72 -6.06
CA HIS A 196 16.38 17.09 -4.66
C HIS A 196 15.13 17.72 -4.04
N LEU A 197 14.44 18.63 -4.77
CA LEU A 197 13.21 19.25 -4.30
C LEU A 197 12.12 18.22 -4.04
N VAL A 198 11.88 17.27 -4.97
CA VAL A 198 10.90 16.20 -4.80
C VAL A 198 11.24 15.32 -3.61
N MET A 199 12.51 14.91 -3.46
CA MET A 199 12.96 14.11 -2.33
C MET A 199 12.79 14.83 -0.99
N THR A 200 13.07 16.13 -0.95
CA THR A 200 12.89 16.97 0.26
C THR A 200 11.40 17.10 0.61
N LYS A 201 10.53 17.37 -0.37
CA LYS A 201 9.08 17.44 -0.15
C LYS A 201 8.54 16.11 0.37
N PHE A 202 8.92 15.00 -0.27
CA PHE A 202 8.54 13.67 0.18
C PHE A 202 9.02 13.38 1.60
N GLY A 203 10.31 13.61 1.87
CA GLY A 203 10.88 13.39 3.19
C GLY A 203 10.22 14.24 4.31
N LYS A 204 9.82 15.49 4.01
CA LYS A 204 9.07 16.34 4.96
C LYS A 204 7.65 15.81 5.17
N SER A 205 6.93 15.46 4.11
CA SER A 205 5.54 14.95 4.20
C SER A 205 5.46 13.57 4.86
N ALA A 206 6.53 12.77 4.79
CA ALA A 206 6.58 11.41 5.33
C ALA A 206 6.85 11.35 6.85
N VAL A 207 7.37 12.40 7.47
CA VAL A 207 7.80 12.38 8.89
C VAL A 207 6.66 11.96 9.82
N TYR A 208 5.52 12.62 9.72
CA TYR A 208 4.37 12.34 10.61
C TYR A 208 3.72 10.97 10.32
N PRO A 209 3.41 10.61 9.07
CA PRO A 209 2.88 9.28 8.76
C PRO A 209 3.81 8.15 9.21
N ILE A 210 5.13 8.27 8.98
CA ILE A 210 6.10 7.24 9.39
C ILE A 210 6.21 7.19 10.91
N GLY A 211 6.21 8.31 11.61
CA GLY A 211 6.14 8.34 13.07
C GLY A 211 4.91 7.62 13.60
N GLY A 212 3.74 7.91 13.02
CA GLY A 212 2.48 7.21 13.33
C GLY A 212 2.54 5.70 13.03
N LEU A 213 3.18 5.32 11.91
CA LEU A 213 3.38 3.93 11.52
C LEU A 213 4.21 3.15 12.56
N ILE A 214 5.29 3.76 13.08
CA ILE A 214 6.14 3.15 14.11
C ILE A 214 5.35 2.98 15.41
N ILE A 215 4.68 4.04 15.88
CA ILE A 215 3.89 4.00 17.11
C ILE A 215 2.78 2.94 17.01
N ALA A 216 2.02 2.96 15.92
CA ALA A 216 0.96 1.97 15.68
C ALA A 216 1.52 0.54 15.61
N GLY A 217 2.68 0.33 14.96
CA GLY A 217 3.35 -0.95 14.88
C GLY A 217 3.79 -1.48 16.25
N LEU A 218 4.34 -0.62 17.11
CA LEU A 218 4.74 -0.98 18.47
C LEU A 218 3.53 -1.33 19.35
N LEU A 219 2.45 -0.54 19.26
CA LEU A 219 1.20 -0.81 20.00
C LEU A 219 0.59 -2.15 19.57
N LEU A 220 0.55 -2.43 18.26
CA LEU A 220 0.05 -3.70 17.75
C LEU A 220 0.94 -4.88 18.17
N ALA A 221 2.26 -4.72 18.10
CA ALA A 221 3.19 -5.76 18.54
C ALA A 221 3.00 -6.05 20.03
N TRP A 222 2.87 -5.03 20.87
CA TRP A 222 2.61 -5.17 22.32
C TRP A 222 1.32 -5.96 22.60
N GLN A 223 0.26 -5.71 21.82
CA GLN A 223 -1.03 -6.38 22.02
C GLN A 223 -1.07 -7.82 21.47
N LEU A 224 -0.35 -8.08 20.37
CA LEU A 224 -0.37 -9.38 19.70
C LEU A 224 0.67 -10.37 20.25
N VAL A 225 1.73 -9.86 20.88
CA VAL A 225 2.81 -10.66 21.47
C VAL A 225 2.57 -10.80 22.98
N ARG A 226 2.10 -11.95 23.42
CA ARG A 226 1.78 -12.19 24.84
C ARG A 226 3.01 -12.28 25.74
N SER A 227 4.11 -12.83 25.19
CA SER A 227 5.38 -12.98 25.91
C SER A 227 6.55 -12.94 24.93
N VAL A 228 7.73 -12.58 25.42
CA VAL A 228 8.97 -12.59 24.61
C VAL A 228 9.30 -14.02 24.15
N SER A 229 9.00 -15.04 24.94
CA SER A 229 9.18 -16.44 24.55
C SER A 229 8.31 -16.82 23.36
N SER A 230 7.08 -16.33 23.28
CA SER A 230 6.18 -16.62 22.14
C SER A 230 6.70 -16.11 20.79
N LEU A 231 7.64 -15.15 20.78
CA LEU A 231 8.31 -14.71 19.55
C LEU A 231 9.26 -15.77 18.97
N LEU A 232 9.84 -16.62 19.83
CA LEU A 232 10.80 -17.66 19.42
C LEU A 232 10.13 -19.02 19.28
N ASP A 233 9.09 -19.27 20.07
CA ASP A 233 8.48 -20.61 20.20
C ASP A 233 7.28 -20.82 19.27
N THR A 234 6.80 -19.77 18.58
CA THR A 234 5.64 -19.88 17.71
C THR A 234 5.97 -19.53 16.25
N ASN A 235 5.27 -20.19 15.30
CA ASN A 235 5.37 -19.86 13.88
C ASN A 235 4.99 -18.39 13.61
N TYR A 236 3.99 -17.85 14.32
CA TYR A 236 3.61 -16.46 14.24
C TYR A 236 4.74 -15.52 14.66
N GLY A 237 5.38 -15.82 15.81
CA GLY A 237 6.49 -15.02 16.33
C GLY A 237 7.68 -15.02 15.38
N PHE A 238 8.05 -16.17 14.82
CA PHE A 238 9.15 -16.27 13.86
C PHE A 238 8.90 -15.43 12.60
N VAL A 239 7.70 -15.53 12.00
CA VAL A 239 7.34 -14.73 10.81
C VAL A 239 7.27 -13.24 11.15
N LEU A 240 6.83 -12.88 12.36
CA LEU A 240 6.84 -11.50 12.85
C LEU A 240 8.28 -10.97 12.99
N LEU A 241 9.23 -11.76 13.51
CA LEU A 241 10.66 -11.39 13.59
C LEU A 241 11.26 -11.15 12.20
N VAL A 242 10.95 -11.98 11.22
CA VAL A 242 11.37 -11.77 9.81
C VAL A 242 10.81 -10.45 9.29
N LYS A 243 9.53 -10.14 9.58
CA LYS A 243 8.94 -8.85 9.22
C LYS A 243 9.66 -7.68 9.86
N LEU A 244 9.99 -7.77 11.17
CA LEU A 244 10.69 -6.71 11.90
C LEU A 244 12.10 -6.48 11.36
N LEU A 245 12.81 -7.53 10.93
CA LEU A 245 14.10 -7.43 10.27
C LEU A 245 14.01 -6.60 8.97
N PHE A 246 13.03 -6.91 8.10
CA PHE A 246 12.79 -6.13 6.88
C PHE A 246 12.38 -4.70 7.18
N VAL A 247 11.57 -4.47 8.22
CA VAL A 247 11.16 -3.13 8.65
C VAL A 247 12.37 -2.34 9.15
N GLY A 248 13.27 -2.94 9.92
CA GLY A 248 14.54 -2.30 10.31
C GLY A 248 15.40 -1.93 9.11
N ALA A 249 15.54 -2.84 8.14
CA ALA A 249 16.31 -2.60 6.93
C ALA A 249 15.73 -1.43 6.08
N ILE A 250 14.41 -1.37 5.89
CA ILE A 250 13.77 -0.30 5.11
C ILE A 250 13.93 1.06 5.80
N PHE A 251 13.84 1.13 7.13
CA PHE A 251 14.08 2.38 7.87
C PHE A 251 15.52 2.86 7.78
N LEU A 252 16.51 1.94 7.83
CA LEU A 252 17.92 2.30 7.64
C LEU A 252 18.17 2.90 6.25
N ILE A 253 17.59 2.30 5.20
CA ILE A 253 17.71 2.82 3.83
C ILE A 253 17.01 4.18 3.71
N ALA A 254 15.80 4.35 4.24
CA ALA A 254 15.09 5.62 4.23
C ALA A 254 15.88 6.73 4.96
N LEU A 255 16.53 6.40 6.06
CA LEU A 255 17.40 7.31 6.80
C LEU A 255 18.62 7.69 5.98
N LEU A 256 19.26 6.74 5.29
CA LEU A 256 20.37 7.01 4.37
C LEU A 256 19.94 7.94 3.21
N HIS A 257 18.74 7.74 2.65
CA HIS A 257 18.19 8.65 1.64
C HIS A 257 18.07 10.06 2.17
N LYS A 258 17.48 10.23 3.36
CA LYS A 258 17.24 11.54 3.96
C LYS A 258 18.53 12.27 4.36
N LEU A 259 19.47 11.55 4.99
CA LEU A 259 20.65 12.18 5.60
C LEU A 259 21.84 12.30 4.64
N ARG A 260 21.95 11.43 3.64
CA ARG A 260 23.12 11.39 2.75
C ARG A 260 22.77 11.56 1.28
N LEU A 261 21.99 10.65 0.71
CA LEU A 261 21.84 10.56 -0.75
C LEU A 261 21.10 11.78 -1.33
N ALA A 262 20.03 12.25 -0.69
CA ALA A 262 19.29 13.40 -1.20
C ALA A 262 20.05 14.72 -1.08
N PRO A 263 20.73 15.07 0.03
CA PRO A 263 21.59 16.26 0.08
C PRO A 263 22.75 16.23 -0.91
N GLN A 264 23.39 15.07 -1.09
CA GLN A 264 24.54 14.91 -1.99
C GLN A 264 24.21 15.03 -3.48
N LEU A 265 22.91 15.04 -3.87
CA LEU A 265 22.50 15.34 -5.26
C LEU A 265 22.88 16.74 -5.69
N LEU A 266 22.81 17.74 -4.79
CA LEU A 266 23.15 19.14 -5.09
C LEU A 266 24.65 19.36 -5.28
N THR A 267 25.47 18.59 -4.56
CA THR A 267 26.94 18.65 -4.67
C THR A 267 27.51 17.78 -5.78
N GLY A 268 26.65 16.99 -6.47
CA GLY A 268 27.09 16.08 -7.52
C GLY A 268 27.82 14.82 -7.02
N ILE A 269 27.96 14.64 -5.69
CA ILE A 269 28.61 13.44 -5.10
C ILE A 269 27.77 12.19 -5.34
N THR A 270 26.44 12.31 -5.22
CA THR A 270 25.52 11.20 -5.50
C THR A 270 24.89 11.39 -6.87
N SER A 271 24.95 10.34 -7.71
CA SER A 271 24.27 10.35 -9.00
C SER A 271 22.78 9.98 -8.84
N PRO A 272 21.87 10.51 -9.71
CA PRO A 272 20.48 10.09 -9.73
C PRO A 272 20.29 8.58 -9.89
N ARG A 273 21.19 7.90 -10.62
CA ARG A 273 21.16 6.43 -10.79
C ARG A 273 21.49 5.69 -9.49
N THR A 274 22.39 6.19 -8.67
CA THR A 274 22.71 5.61 -7.36
C THR A 274 21.50 5.70 -6.44
N LEU A 275 20.87 6.88 -6.37
CA LEU A 275 19.63 7.08 -5.61
C LEU A 275 18.51 6.18 -6.12
N GLN A 276 18.33 6.09 -7.45
CA GLN A 276 17.33 5.20 -8.05
C GLN A 276 17.49 3.75 -7.62
N LYS A 277 18.72 3.20 -7.71
CA LYS A 277 19.01 1.82 -7.29
C LYS A 277 18.68 1.61 -5.82
N SER A 278 19.03 2.55 -4.97
CA SER A 278 18.73 2.47 -3.54
C SER A 278 17.22 2.49 -3.26
N ILE A 279 16.43 3.32 -3.96
CA ILE A 279 14.95 3.32 -3.87
C ILE A 279 14.37 2.01 -4.41
N GLN A 280 14.95 1.42 -5.45
CA GLN A 280 14.50 0.12 -5.97
C GLN A 280 14.75 -1.01 -4.97
N ILE A 281 15.88 -1.00 -4.25
CA ILE A 281 16.15 -1.95 -3.16
C ILE A 281 15.11 -1.76 -2.05
N GLU A 282 14.84 -0.52 -1.65
CA GLU A 282 13.79 -0.18 -0.68
C GLU A 282 12.42 -0.71 -1.12
N LEU A 283 12.07 -0.55 -2.40
CA LEU A 283 10.83 -1.09 -2.98
C LEU A 283 10.77 -2.62 -2.89
N CYS A 284 11.86 -3.33 -3.22
CA CYS A 284 11.91 -4.79 -3.11
C CYS A 284 11.69 -5.24 -1.65
N ILE A 285 12.34 -4.57 -0.69
CA ILE A 285 12.15 -4.86 0.74
C ILE A 285 10.69 -4.56 1.15
N GLY A 286 10.13 -3.44 0.70
CA GLY A 286 8.73 -3.07 0.94
C GLY A 286 7.74 -4.12 0.41
N ILE A 287 7.94 -4.61 -0.80
CA ILE A 287 7.14 -5.70 -1.39
C ILE A 287 7.28 -6.98 -0.54
N SER A 288 8.49 -7.30 -0.06
CA SER A 288 8.71 -8.45 0.83
C SER A 288 7.96 -8.30 2.16
N ILE A 289 7.93 -7.09 2.74
CA ILE A 289 7.14 -6.79 3.95
C ILE A 289 5.64 -7.02 3.69
N LEU A 290 5.12 -6.59 2.53
CA LEU A 290 3.72 -6.82 2.18
C LEU A 290 3.41 -8.31 2.03
N MET A 291 4.31 -9.09 1.40
CA MET A 291 4.15 -10.54 1.28
C MET A 291 4.13 -11.23 2.65
N VAL A 292 5.10 -10.92 3.52
CA VAL A 292 5.14 -11.45 4.89
C VAL A 292 3.89 -11.04 5.68
N THR A 293 3.38 -9.83 5.48
CA THR A 293 2.15 -9.35 6.13
C THR A 293 0.93 -10.14 5.67
N VAL A 294 0.85 -10.49 4.38
CA VAL A 294 -0.23 -11.35 3.86
C VAL A 294 -0.16 -12.74 4.46
N VAL A 295 1.04 -13.34 4.58
CA VAL A 295 1.23 -14.65 5.21
C VAL A 295 0.79 -14.61 6.68
N LEU A 296 1.24 -13.61 7.46
CA LEU A 296 0.82 -13.41 8.86
C LEU A 296 -0.69 -13.30 9.03
N SER A 297 -1.36 -12.59 8.10
CA SER A 297 -2.79 -12.31 8.23
C SER A 297 -3.71 -13.38 7.62
N THR A 298 -3.17 -14.37 6.89
CA THR A 298 -3.97 -15.37 6.19
C THR A 298 -3.63 -16.80 6.61
N ALA A 299 -2.34 -17.11 6.78
CA ALA A 299 -1.90 -18.48 6.99
C ALA A 299 -1.51 -18.78 8.44
N VAL A 300 -0.97 -17.81 9.17
CA VAL A 300 -0.32 -18.11 10.47
C VAL A 300 -1.11 -17.56 11.66
N GLY A 301 -1.96 -16.61 11.55
CA GLY A 301 -2.77 -16.02 12.64
C GLY A 301 -2.13 -16.00 14.05
N PRO A 302 -2.43 -15.06 14.92
CA PRO A 302 -1.98 -15.14 16.32
C PRO A 302 -2.68 -16.31 17.02
N ASN A 303 -1.91 -17.17 17.68
CA ASN A 303 -2.44 -18.21 18.56
C ASN A 303 -2.95 -17.53 19.84
N TYR A 304 -4.27 -17.41 19.98
CA TYR A 304 -4.93 -16.94 21.21
C TYR A 304 -5.03 -18.05 22.24
#